data_e506edf0972791f7f9298199417092e5
#
_entry.id   e506edf0972791f7f9298199417092e5
#
_cell.length_a   1.000
_cell.length_b   1.000
_cell.length_c   1.000
_cell.angle_alpha   90.00
_cell.angle_beta   90.00
_cell.angle_gamma   90.00
#
_symmetry.space_group_name_H-M   'P 1'
#
loop_
_entity.id
_entity.type
_entity.pdbx_description
1 polymer ?
#
loop_
_entity_poly.entity_id
_entity_poly.type
_entity_poly.pdbx_seq_one_letter_code
_entity_poly.pdbx_strand_id
1 'polypeptide(L)'
;MINTEDTFYGQQGGEKILYVTRPHPIASAVNMVKVYIIALILFIIFYSLTKEFSGMSTGLYLISIVIPLVVIFLGSKMVKNYQEKNISYITDRRIVRFDPTTFFATNIRTLSWDEAVKVKTFSPNMLWKQLKIGTVILHARTTVKTVDEEVRHTLSADDIELNDIYLYRDLGNYIDKILFTYKQMPKEVADIRPFIEKPKGQRY
;
A
#
# COMPACT_ATOMS: atom_id res chain seq x y z
N MET A 1 -8.50 -14.60 -12.26
CA MET A 1 -7.49 -15.18 -13.15
C MET A 1 -6.20 -14.45 -12.89
N ILE A 2 -5.17 -15.12 -12.39
CA ILE A 2 -3.84 -14.55 -12.25
C ILE A 2 -3.28 -14.56 -13.67
N ASN A 3 -3.09 -13.37 -14.27
CA ASN A 3 -2.32 -13.26 -15.50
C ASN A 3 -0.89 -13.65 -15.19
N THR A 4 -0.49 -14.84 -15.58
CA THR A 4 0.86 -15.38 -15.44
C THR A 4 1.89 -14.68 -16.34
N GLU A 5 1.49 -13.62 -17.02
CA GLU A 5 2.31 -12.82 -17.94
C GLU A 5 2.81 -11.50 -17.33
N ASP A 6 2.45 -11.19 -16.07
CA ASP A 6 2.89 -9.95 -15.45
C ASP A 6 4.38 -10.04 -15.07
N THR A 7 5.24 -9.61 -15.99
CA THR A 7 6.64 -9.34 -15.70
C THR A 7 6.76 -7.98 -15.03
N PHE A 8 7.73 -7.83 -14.12
CA PHE A 8 8.02 -6.53 -13.49
C PHE A 8 9.44 -6.07 -13.76
N TYR A 9 9.65 -4.76 -13.67
CA TYR A 9 10.97 -4.18 -13.88
C TYR A 9 11.97 -4.69 -12.83
N GLY A 10 13.08 -5.27 -13.28
CA GLY A 10 14.11 -5.87 -12.43
C GLY A 10 13.84 -7.33 -12.02
N GLN A 11 12.87 -8.01 -12.64
CA GLN A 11 12.68 -9.45 -12.46
C GLN A 11 13.91 -10.25 -12.90
N GLN A 12 14.34 -11.18 -12.08
CA GLN A 12 15.48 -12.03 -12.36
C GLN A 12 15.11 -13.18 -13.30
N GLY A 13 16.07 -13.67 -14.08
CA GLY A 13 15.84 -14.84 -14.93
C GLY A 13 15.41 -16.07 -14.11
N GLY A 14 14.29 -16.68 -14.48
CA GLY A 14 13.70 -17.82 -13.76
C GLY A 14 13.04 -17.51 -12.43
N GLU A 15 12.88 -16.23 -12.06
CA GLU A 15 12.11 -15.80 -10.88
C GLU A 15 10.61 -15.97 -11.14
N LYS A 16 9.93 -16.76 -10.29
CA LYS A 16 8.50 -17.07 -10.45
C LYS A 16 7.66 -16.16 -9.57
N ILE A 17 6.68 -15.49 -10.16
CA ILE A 17 5.68 -14.70 -9.43
C ILE A 17 4.66 -15.65 -8.80
N LEU A 18 4.55 -15.62 -7.48
CA LEU A 18 3.59 -16.40 -6.71
C LEU A 18 2.28 -15.64 -6.47
N TYR A 19 2.38 -14.31 -6.31
CA TYR A 19 1.20 -13.46 -6.14
C TYR A 19 1.54 -11.99 -6.42
N VAL A 20 0.57 -11.28 -6.97
CA VAL A 20 0.62 -9.81 -7.17
C VAL A 20 -0.44 -9.18 -6.29
N THR A 21 -0.04 -8.26 -5.43
CA THR A 21 -0.96 -7.58 -4.52
C THR A 21 -1.03 -6.08 -4.82
N ARG A 22 -2.23 -5.52 -4.66
CA ARG A 22 -2.53 -4.09 -4.81
C ARG A 22 -3.41 -3.65 -3.65
N PRO A 23 -3.36 -2.37 -3.26
CA PRO A 23 -4.28 -1.81 -2.28
C PRO A 23 -5.73 -2.00 -2.72
N HIS A 24 -6.60 -2.30 -1.76
CA HIS A 24 -8.02 -2.51 -2.04
C HIS A 24 -8.69 -1.21 -2.52
N PRO A 25 -9.60 -1.24 -3.51
CA PRO A 25 -10.24 -0.04 -4.06
C PRO A 25 -10.96 0.84 -3.02
N ILE A 26 -11.46 0.26 -1.94
CA ILE A 26 -12.08 1.02 -0.84
C ILE A 26 -11.09 2.01 -0.20
N ALA A 27 -9.80 1.66 -0.09
CA ALA A 27 -8.79 2.58 0.44
C ALA A 27 -8.66 3.83 -0.45
N SER A 28 -8.69 3.65 -1.77
CA SER A 28 -8.73 4.76 -2.72
C SER A 28 -10.00 5.60 -2.56
N ALA A 29 -11.17 4.97 -2.42
CA ALA A 29 -12.43 5.69 -2.22
C ALA A 29 -12.39 6.56 -0.95
N VAL A 30 -11.86 6.03 0.17
CA VAL A 30 -11.67 6.79 1.42
C VAL A 30 -10.72 7.97 1.22
N ASN A 31 -9.63 7.79 0.49
CA ASN A 31 -8.70 8.87 0.19
C ASN A 31 -9.32 9.94 -0.75
N MET A 32 -10.16 9.53 -1.70
CA MET A 32 -10.95 10.47 -2.51
C MET A 32 -11.89 11.31 -1.64
N VAL A 33 -12.62 10.69 -0.71
CA VAL A 33 -13.49 11.41 0.24
C VAL A 33 -12.69 12.44 1.05
N LYS A 34 -11.48 12.11 1.51
CA LYS A 34 -10.59 13.08 2.20
C LYS A 34 -10.27 14.28 1.30
N VAL A 35 -9.98 14.06 0.02
CA VAL A 35 -9.71 15.15 -0.94
C VAL A 35 -10.92 16.07 -1.06
N TYR A 36 -12.14 15.52 -1.18
CA TYR A 36 -13.35 16.32 -1.27
C TYR A 36 -13.64 17.09 0.02
N ILE A 37 -13.39 16.50 1.19
CA ILE A 37 -13.56 17.19 2.48
C ILE A 37 -12.57 18.38 2.57
N ILE A 38 -11.30 18.16 2.20
CA ILE A 38 -10.29 19.23 2.21
C ILE A 38 -10.71 20.37 1.26
N ALA A 39 -11.17 20.05 0.04
CA ALA A 39 -11.63 21.03 -0.91
C ALA A 39 -12.85 21.81 -0.39
N LEU A 40 -13.79 21.13 0.28
CA LEU A 40 -14.95 21.78 0.91
C LEU A 40 -14.54 22.74 2.02
N ILE A 41 -13.61 22.33 2.88
CA ILE A 41 -13.07 23.19 3.95
C ILE A 41 -12.41 24.44 3.35
N LEU A 42 -11.58 24.28 2.32
CA LEU A 42 -10.95 25.41 1.63
C LEU A 42 -11.98 26.33 1.02
N PHE A 43 -13.02 25.79 0.37
CA PHE A 43 -14.12 26.57 -0.16
C PHE A 43 -14.79 27.42 0.92
N ILE A 44 -15.14 26.84 2.06
CA ILE A 44 -15.78 27.54 3.17
C ILE A 44 -14.88 28.66 3.71
N ILE A 45 -13.59 28.40 3.88
CA ILE A 45 -12.62 29.39 4.37
C ILE A 45 -12.54 30.58 3.42
N PHE A 46 -12.26 30.32 2.15
CA PHE A 46 -12.12 31.41 1.17
C PHE A 46 -13.43 32.16 0.93
N TYR A 47 -14.57 31.45 0.92
CA TYR A 47 -15.89 32.09 0.81
C TYR A 47 -16.19 32.99 2.01
N SER A 48 -15.82 32.59 3.22
CA SER A 48 -15.99 33.41 4.42
C SER A 48 -15.15 34.70 4.33
N LEU A 49 -13.91 34.59 3.85
CA LEU A 49 -13.05 35.76 3.64
C LEU A 49 -13.63 36.78 2.63
N THR A 50 -14.39 36.34 1.63
CA THR A 50 -15.03 37.26 0.67
C THR A 50 -16.04 38.20 1.33
N LYS A 51 -16.66 37.77 2.43
CA LYS A 51 -17.64 38.58 3.19
C LYS A 51 -16.97 39.61 4.06
N GLU A 52 -15.79 39.33 4.59
CA GLU A 52 -15.04 40.28 5.44
C GLU A 52 -14.38 41.39 4.61
N PHE A 53 -13.93 41.06 3.40
CA PHE A 53 -13.18 41.98 2.52
C PHE A 53 -14.02 42.46 1.34
N SER A 54 -15.05 43.28 1.60
CA SER A 54 -16.03 43.78 0.59
C SER A 54 -15.41 44.57 -0.58
N GLY A 55 -14.25 45.17 -0.39
CA GLY A 55 -13.55 45.96 -1.45
C GLY A 55 -12.80 45.11 -2.49
N MET A 56 -12.52 43.83 -2.23
CA MET A 56 -11.80 42.90 -3.12
C MET A 56 -12.67 41.68 -3.52
N SER A 57 -13.98 41.78 -3.42
CA SER A 57 -14.95 40.68 -3.46
C SER A 57 -14.85 39.80 -4.71
N THR A 58 -14.69 40.38 -5.90
CA THR A 58 -14.71 39.61 -7.17
C THR A 58 -13.49 38.69 -7.30
N GLY A 59 -12.29 39.18 -6.99
CA GLY A 59 -11.07 38.37 -7.07
C GLY A 59 -11.07 37.25 -6.04
N LEU A 60 -11.43 37.54 -4.78
CA LEU A 60 -11.52 36.54 -3.70
C LEU A 60 -12.62 35.50 -3.99
N TYR A 61 -13.76 35.93 -4.61
CA TYR A 61 -14.80 35.00 -4.99
C TYR A 61 -14.32 34.00 -6.06
N LEU A 62 -13.60 34.46 -7.08
CA LEU A 62 -12.98 33.59 -8.08
C LEU A 62 -12.00 32.61 -7.44
N ILE A 63 -11.13 33.09 -6.54
CA ILE A 63 -10.18 32.26 -5.79
C ILE A 63 -10.89 31.19 -4.97
N SER A 64 -12.01 31.53 -4.30
CA SER A 64 -12.78 30.60 -3.49
C SER A 64 -13.35 29.42 -4.29
N ILE A 65 -13.57 29.57 -5.58
CA ILE A 65 -14.04 28.51 -6.47
C ILE A 65 -12.87 27.78 -7.12
N VAL A 66 -11.88 28.51 -7.64
CA VAL A 66 -10.80 27.93 -8.44
C VAL A 66 -9.89 27.04 -7.60
N ILE A 67 -9.51 27.47 -6.38
CA ILE A 67 -8.60 26.67 -5.53
C ILE A 67 -9.21 25.31 -5.17
N PRO A 68 -10.45 25.20 -4.65
CA PRO A 68 -11.06 23.90 -4.37
C PRO A 68 -11.18 23.01 -5.62
N LEU A 69 -11.51 23.57 -6.78
CA LEU A 69 -11.59 22.81 -8.03
C LEU A 69 -10.22 22.24 -8.44
N VAL A 70 -9.15 23.03 -8.30
CA VAL A 70 -7.78 22.56 -8.55
C VAL A 70 -7.42 21.43 -7.58
N VAL A 71 -7.74 21.57 -6.29
CA VAL A 71 -7.50 20.55 -5.28
C VAL A 71 -8.25 19.27 -5.60
N ILE A 72 -9.52 19.34 -6.00
CA ILE A 72 -10.31 18.18 -6.43
C ILE A 72 -9.65 17.49 -7.61
N PHE A 73 -9.31 18.26 -8.65
CA PHE A 73 -8.74 17.71 -9.88
C PHE A 73 -7.37 17.05 -9.65
N LEU A 74 -6.44 17.78 -9.05
CA LEU A 74 -5.08 17.26 -8.78
C LEU A 74 -5.10 16.17 -7.74
N GLY A 75 -5.84 16.34 -6.64
CA GLY A 75 -5.95 15.35 -5.57
C GLY A 75 -6.56 14.03 -6.05
N SER A 76 -7.64 14.10 -6.84
CA SER A 76 -8.24 12.89 -7.42
C SER A 76 -7.29 12.17 -8.36
N LYS A 77 -6.55 12.91 -9.19
CA LYS A 77 -5.53 12.33 -10.08
C LYS A 77 -4.38 11.70 -9.30
N MET A 78 -3.95 12.34 -8.19
CA MET A 78 -2.92 11.79 -7.30
C MET A 78 -3.37 10.47 -6.66
N VAL A 79 -4.56 10.43 -6.08
CA VAL A 79 -5.10 9.22 -5.43
C VAL A 79 -5.19 8.06 -6.43
N LYS A 80 -5.67 8.32 -7.65
CA LYS A 80 -5.76 7.30 -8.70
C LYS A 80 -4.38 6.79 -9.12
N ASN A 81 -3.45 7.71 -9.41
CA ASN A 81 -2.07 7.36 -9.79
C ASN A 81 -1.35 6.56 -8.69
N TYR A 82 -1.56 6.93 -7.41
CA TYR A 82 -1.00 6.20 -6.28
C TYR A 82 -1.54 4.76 -6.22
N GLN A 83 -2.83 4.58 -6.41
CA GLN A 83 -3.44 3.25 -6.38
C GLN A 83 -2.97 2.37 -7.54
N GLU A 84 -2.86 2.93 -8.75
CA GLU A 84 -2.45 2.19 -9.93
C GLU A 84 -0.98 1.74 -9.86
N LYS A 85 -0.11 2.59 -9.30
CA LYS A 85 1.33 2.34 -9.23
C LYS A 85 1.78 1.59 -7.98
N ASN A 86 0.97 1.55 -6.92
CA ASN A 86 1.30 0.82 -5.71
C ASN A 86 1.03 -0.66 -5.90
N ILE A 87 2.04 -1.37 -6.39
CA ILE A 87 1.95 -2.80 -6.70
C ILE A 87 3.08 -3.51 -5.96
N SER A 88 2.79 -4.69 -5.43
CA SER A 88 3.82 -5.53 -4.83
C SER A 88 3.77 -6.93 -5.41
N TYR A 89 4.94 -7.46 -5.72
CA TYR A 89 5.14 -8.79 -6.27
C TYR A 89 5.76 -9.69 -5.20
N ILE A 90 5.09 -10.79 -4.95
CA ILE A 90 5.59 -11.86 -4.08
C ILE A 90 6.10 -12.95 -5.00
N THR A 91 7.41 -13.23 -4.93
CA THR A 91 8.07 -14.20 -5.81
C THR A 91 8.61 -15.37 -4.99
N ASP A 92 9.16 -16.35 -5.65
CA ASP A 92 9.85 -17.48 -5.04
C ASP A 92 11.20 -17.11 -4.39
N ARG A 93 11.75 -15.88 -4.68
CA ARG A 93 13.05 -15.42 -4.19
C ARG A 93 12.98 -14.24 -3.23
N ARG A 94 12.01 -13.33 -3.42
CA ARG A 94 11.92 -12.04 -2.71
C ARG A 94 10.53 -11.44 -2.79
N ILE A 95 10.31 -10.37 -2.02
CA ILE A 95 9.19 -9.46 -2.23
C ILE A 95 9.73 -8.18 -2.85
N VAL A 96 9.04 -7.69 -3.88
CA VAL A 96 9.35 -6.43 -4.56
C VAL A 96 8.14 -5.51 -4.45
N ARG A 97 8.32 -4.33 -3.87
CA ARG A 97 7.29 -3.33 -3.72
C ARG A 97 7.61 -2.08 -4.51
N PHE A 98 6.67 -1.64 -5.32
CA PHE A 98 6.68 -0.38 -6.03
C PHE A 98 5.86 0.64 -5.24
N ASP A 99 6.54 1.62 -4.62
CA ASP A 99 5.95 2.69 -3.84
C ASP A 99 5.97 4.00 -4.64
N PRO A 100 4.85 4.49 -5.14
CA PRO A 100 4.80 5.79 -5.78
C PRO A 100 5.01 6.89 -4.73
N THR A 101 6.10 7.65 -4.83
CA THR A 101 6.40 8.77 -3.94
C THR A 101 5.86 10.09 -4.48
N THR A 102 5.86 10.24 -5.80
CA THR A 102 5.31 11.41 -6.51
C THR A 102 4.63 10.98 -7.79
N PHE A 103 4.09 11.93 -8.57
CA PHE A 103 3.53 11.64 -9.89
C PHE A 103 4.53 10.95 -10.83
N PHE A 104 5.81 11.29 -10.71
CA PHE A 104 6.86 10.87 -11.65
C PHE A 104 7.85 9.89 -11.04
N ALA A 105 7.90 9.76 -9.72
CA ALA A 105 8.85 8.92 -9.03
C ALA A 105 8.17 7.75 -8.33
N THR A 106 8.71 6.56 -8.53
CA THR A 106 8.33 5.33 -7.84
C THR A 106 9.57 4.76 -7.18
N ASN A 107 9.49 4.57 -5.87
CA ASN A 107 10.54 3.91 -5.12
C ASN A 107 10.36 2.39 -5.23
N ILE A 108 11.44 1.65 -5.45
CA ILE A 108 11.40 0.20 -5.51
C ILE A 108 12.10 -0.32 -4.26
N ARG A 109 11.36 -1.06 -3.44
CA ARG A 109 11.91 -1.74 -2.26
C ARG A 109 11.85 -3.24 -2.48
N THR A 110 12.94 -3.90 -2.15
CA THR A 110 13.06 -5.36 -2.28
C THR A 110 13.52 -5.95 -0.95
N LEU A 111 12.95 -7.10 -0.59
CA LEU A 111 13.38 -7.85 0.57
C LEU A 111 13.48 -9.32 0.18
N SER A 112 14.68 -9.86 0.23
CA SER A 112 14.96 -11.27 -0.04
C SER A 112 14.47 -12.16 1.10
N TRP A 113 14.11 -13.41 0.83
CA TRP A 113 13.62 -14.31 1.86
C TRP A 113 14.66 -14.69 2.92
N ASP A 114 15.96 -14.63 2.58
CA ASP A 114 17.07 -14.85 3.52
C ASP A 114 17.22 -13.70 4.53
N GLU A 115 16.85 -12.48 4.14
CA GLU A 115 16.86 -11.29 5.01
C GLU A 115 15.59 -11.15 5.83
N ALA A 116 14.48 -11.73 5.37
CA ALA A 116 13.20 -11.67 6.07
C ALA A 116 13.21 -12.52 7.34
N VAL A 117 12.77 -11.93 8.45
CA VAL A 117 12.78 -12.61 9.77
C VAL A 117 11.39 -12.98 10.23
N LYS A 118 10.43 -12.06 10.10
CA LYS A 118 9.09 -12.18 10.70
C LYS A 118 8.03 -11.50 9.85
N VAL A 119 6.85 -12.11 9.82
CA VAL A 119 5.65 -11.52 9.23
C VAL A 119 4.72 -11.06 10.35
N LYS A 120 4.21 -9.83 10.25
CA LYS A 120 3.21 -9.28 11.15
C LYS A 120 2.00 -8.81 10.36
N THR A 121 0.81 -9.07 10.88
CA THR A 121 -0.43 -8.62 10.25
C THR A 121 -1.28 -7.84 11.24
N PHE A 122 -1.83 -6.69 10.81
CA PHE A 122 -2.75 -5.94 11.64
C PHE A 122 -3.77 -5.18 10.78
N SER A 123 -4.85 -4.75 11.41
CA SER A 123 -5.83 -3.85 10.80
C SER A 123 -5.82 -2.52 11.54
N PRO A 124 -5.75 -1.38 10.84
CA PRO A 124 -5.61 -0.07 11.47
C PRO A 124 -6.83 0.34 12.30
N ASN A 125 -8.01 -0.17 11.96
CA ASN A 125 -9.26 0.16 12.66
C ASN A 125 -10.29 -0.97 12.55
N MET A 126 -11.40 -0.84 13.30
CA MET A 126 -12.44 -1.84 13.38
C MET A 126 -13.20 -2.03 12.05
N LEU A 127 -13.40 -0.96 11.28
CA LEU A 127 -14.07 -1.02 9.97
C LEU A 127 -13.22 -1.83 8.98
N TRP A 128 -11.92 -1.55 8.89
CA TRP A 128 -11.00 -2.31 8.06
C TRP A 128 -10.95 -3.78 8.46
N LYS A 129 -10.99 -4.06 9.77
CA LYS A 129 -11.05 -5.43 10.27
C LYS A 129 -12.31 -6.18 9.81
N GLN A 130 -13.47 -5.54 9.83
CA GLN A 130 -14.74 -6.12 9.33
C GLN A 130 -14.70 -6.37 7.82
N LEU A 131 -14.12 -5.45 7.06
CA LEU A 131 -13.92 -5.57 5.61
C LEU A 131 -12.78 -6.53 5.24
N LYS A 132 -12.09 -7.12 6.24
CA LYS A 132 -10.92 -7.99 6.07
C LYS A 132 -9.77 -7.31 5.32
N ILE A 133 -9.69 -5.99 5.46
CA ILE A 133 -8.61 -5.16 4.91
C ILE A 133 -7.62 -4.85 6.03
N GLY A 134 -6.34 -4.86 5.70
CA GLY A 134 -5.29 -4.56 6.67
C GLY A 134 -3.93 -4.48 6.05
N THR A 135 -2.92 -4.48 6.92
CA THR A 135 -1.52 -4.35 6.55
C THR A 135 -0.77 -5.63 6.87
N VAL A 136 0.10 -6.03 5.98
CA VAL A 136 1.08 -7.10 6.20
C VAL A 136 2.47 -6.47 6.20
N ILE A 137 3.23 -6.68 7.28
CA ILE A 137 4.59 -6.16 7.44
C ILE A 137 5.56 -7.33 7.45
N LEU A 138 6.58 -7.23 6.62
CA LEU A 138 7.74 -8.11 6.67
C LEU A 138 8.90 -7.36 7.29
N HIS A 139 9.39 -7.88 8.41
CA HIS A 139 10.54 -7.32 9.09
C HIS A 139 11.83 -7.91 8.53
N ALA A 140 12.77 -7.02 8.21
CA ALA A 140 14.11 -7.37 7.82
C ALA A 140 14.99 -7.69 9.03
N ARG A 141 16.06 -8.46 8.83
CA ARG A 141 17.01 -8.84 9.89
C ARG A 141 17.67 -7.63 10.57
N THR A 142 17.86 -6.54 9.86
CA THR A 142 18.44 -5.30 10.38
C THR A 142 17.59 -4.66 11.46
N THR A 143 16.27 -4.82 11.43
CA THR A 143 15.33 -4.29 12.43
C THR A 143 15.47 -4.96 13.80
N VAL A 144 15.96 -6.19 13.85
CA VAL A 144 16.03 -6.99 15.09
C VAL A 144 17.27 -6.68 15.93
N LYS A 145 18.27 -6.01 15.39
CA LYS A 145 19.53 -5.70 16.07
C LYS A 145 19.49 -4.51 17.04
N THR A 146 18.42 -3.75 17.04
CA THR A 146 18.27 -2.56 17.91
C THR A 146 17.38 -2.86 19.12
N VAL A 147 17.64 -3.96 19.82
CA VAL A 147 16.97 -4.28 21.08
C VAL A 147 17.93 -4.02 22.22
N ASP A 148 18.09 -2.74 22.55
CA ASP A 148 18.26 -2.29 23.92
C ASP A 148 17.57 -0.94 24.04
N GLU A 149 16.63 -0.88 25.00
CA GLU A 149 15.83 0.26 25.42
C GLU A 149 14.61 0.65 24.55
N GLU A 150 13.45 0.36 25.14
CA GLU A 150 12.10 0.77 24.75
C GLU A 150 11.62 0.30 23.37
N VAL A 151 10.80 -0.75 23.40
CA VAL A 151 10.08 -1.32 22.26
C VAL A 151 9.09 -0.31 21.65
N ARG A 152 9.59 0.71 20.99
CA ARG A 152 8.86 1.40 19.94
C ARG A 152 9.11 0.58 18.69
N HIS A 153 8.07 -0.02 18.14
CA HIS A 153 8.10 -0.68 16.84
C HIS A 153 8.30 0.37 15.74
N THR A 154 9.48 0.95 15.68
CA THR A 154 9.91 1.78 14.55
C THR A 154 10.20 0.84 13.40
N LEU A 155 9.43 1.01 12.32
CA LEU A 155 9.71 0.33 11.06
C LEU A 155 11.12 0.73 10.61
N SER A 156 11.95 -0.26 10.33
CA SER A 156 13.23 -0.01 9.67
C SER A 156 12.99 0.41 8.22
N ALA A 157 13.94 1.16 7.65
CA ALA A 157 13.91 1.49 6.23
C ALA A 157 13.87 0.25 5.32
N ASP A 158 14.33 -0.89 5.82
CA ASP A 158 14.41 -2.15 5.10
C ASP A 158 13.14 -3.01 5.21
N ASP A 159 12.21 -2.67 6.11
CA ASP A 159 10.93 -3.39 6.25
C ASP A 159 10.01 -3.13 5.05
N ILE A 160 9.29 -4.16 4.63
CA ILE A 160 8.28 -4.03 3.59
C ILE A 160 6.88 -4.07 4.21
N GLU A 161 6.12 -3.00 3.99
CA GLU A 161 4.70 -2.92 4.35
C GLU A 161 3.83 -3.10 3.12
N LEU A 162 2.86 -3.99 3.19
CA LEU A 162 1.80 -4.16 2.21
C LEU A 162 0.52 -3.59 2.81
N ASN A 163 0.15 -2.37 2.42
CA ASN A 163 -0.97 -1.63 3.01
C ASN A 163 -2.28 -1.85 2.28
N ASP A 164 -3.39 -1.79 3.04
CA ASP A 164 -4.76 -1.87 2.54
C ASP A 164 -5.06 -3.14 1.72
N ILE A 165 -4.50 -4.26 2.13
CA ILE A 165 -4.64 -5.54 1.43
C ILE A 165 -5.90 -6.27 1.89
N TYR A 166 -6.68 -6.75 0.93
CA TYR A 166 -7.81 -7.65 1.19
C TYR A 166 -7.32 -9.02 1.64
N LEU A 167 -8.06 -9.64 2.57
CA LEU A 167 -7.68 -10.92 3.21
C LEU A 167 -6.25 -10.90 3.79
N TYR A 168 -5.83 -9.77 4.36
CA TYR A 168 -4.48 -9.52 4.86
C TYR A 168 -3.94 -10.62 5.80
N ARG A 169 -4.79 -11.25 6.64
CA ARG A 169 -4.38 -12.34 7.52
C ARG A 169 -4.02 -13.59 6.74
N ASP A 170 -4.83 -13.92 5.74
CA ASP A 170 -4.60 -15.10 4.92
C ASP A 170 -3.36 -14.92 4.05
N LEU A 171 -3.16 -13.71 3.52
CA LEU A 171 -1.93 -13.37 2.80
C LEU A 171 -0.71 -13.40 3.73
N GLY A 172 -0.83 -12.88 4.95
CA GLY A 172 0.24 -12.95 5.94
C GLY A 172 0.64 -14.39 6.27
N ASN A 173 -0.34 -15.28 6.49
CA ASN A 173 -0.09 -16.71 6.71
C ASN A 173 0.55 -17.38 5.48
N TYR A 174 0.17 -16.95 4.28
CA TYR A 174 0.77 -17.45 3.04
C TYR A 174 2.24 -17.03 2.92
N ILE A 175 2.54 -15.76 3.20
CA ILE A 175 3.90 -15.23 3.20
C ILE A 175 4.75 -15.91 4.29
N ASP A 176 4.19 -16.12 5.48
CA ASP A 176 4.87 -16.82 6.58
C ASP A 176 5.19 -18.28 6.19
N LYS A 177 4.28 -18.94 5.47
CA LYS A 177 4.53 -20.27 4.91
C LYS A 177 5.68 -20.25 3.90
N ILE A 178 5.74 -19.25 3.00
CA ILE A 178 6.86 -19.11 2.05
C ILE A 178 8.17 -18.94 2.83
N LEU A 179 8.19 -18.04 3.80
CA LEU A 179 9.36 -17.77 4.63
C LEU A 179 9.84 -19.00 5.38
N PHE A 180 8.93 -19.79 5.96
CA PHE A 180 9.22 -21.03 6.64
C PHE A 180 9.81 -22.08 5.68
N THR A 181 9.16 -22.27 4.53
CA THR A 181 9.63 -23.23 3.50
C THR A 181 11.01 -22.83 2.98
N TYR A 182 11.22 -21.53 2.73
CA TYR A 182 12.53 -21.02 2.28
C TYR A 182 13.66 -21.32 3.28
N LYS A 183 13.39 -21.15 4.58
CA LYS A 183 14.39 -21.41 5.62
C LYS A 183 14.73 -22.89 5.79
N GLN A 184 13.83 -23.78 5.46
CA GLN A 184 14.05 -25.23 5.59
C GLN A 184 14.51 -25.86 4.27
N MET A 185 13.81 -25.58 3.19
CA MET A 185 13.97 -26.19 1.87
C MET A 185 13.80 -25.16 0.76
N PRO A 186 14.80 -24.31 0.49
CA PRO A 186 14.69 -23.19 -0.45
C PRO A 186 14.22 -23.58 -1.86
N LYS A 187 14.56 -24.79 -2.29
CA LYS A 187 14.17 -25.29 -3.64
C LYS A 187 12.67 -25.57 -3.77
N GLU A 188 11.98 -25.87 -2.67
CA GLU A 188 10.54 -26.19 -2.69
C GLU A 188 9.64 -24.94 -2.75
N VAL A 189 10.20 -23.75 -2.56
CA VAL A 189 9.44 -22.49 -2.65
C VAL A 189 8.84 -22.31 -4.05
N ALA A 190 9.54 -22.72 -5.09
CA ALA A 190 9.05 -22.65 -6.47
C ALA A 190 7.81 -23.55 -6.74
N ASP A 191 7.61 -24.59 -5.89
CA ASP A 191 6.49 -25.52 -5.99
C ASP A 191 5.27 -25.08 -5.16
N ILE A 192 5.41 -23.98 -4.39
CA ILE A 192 4.30 -23.41 -3.63
C ILE A 192 3.24 -22.90 -4.64
N ARG A 193 2.00 -23.33 -4.43
CA ARG A 193 0.87 -22.88 -5.25
C ARG A 193 0.65 -21.37 -5.07
N PRO A 194 0.35 -20.64 -6.14
CA PRO A 194 0.02 -19.22 -6.06
C PRO A 194 -1.13 -18.94 -5.09
N PHE A 195 -1.07 -17.78 -4.43
CA PHE A 195 -2.16 -17.36 -3.55
C PHE A 195 -3.41 -17.03 -4.35
N ILE A 196 -4.56 -17.53 -3.88
CA ILE A 196 -5.87 -17.22 -4.47
C ILE A 196 -6.63 -16.31 -3.51
N GLU A 197 -7.04 -15.15 -4.00
CA GLU A 197 -7.78 -14.14 -3.24
C GLU A 197 -9.24 -14.52 -3.03
N LYS A 198 -9.45 -15.65 -2.33
CA LYS A 198 -10.76 -16.14 -1.93
C LYS A 198 -10.74 -16.51 -0.44
N PRO A 199 -11.90 -16.46 0.24
CA PRO A 199 -11.99 -16.91 1.64
C PRO A 199 -11.50 -18.36 1.79
N LYS A 200 -10.93 -18.66 2.96
CA LYS A 200 -10.50 -20.02 3.32
C LYS A 200 -11.68 -20.98 3.18
N GLY A 201 -11.51 -22.06 2.44
CA GLY A 201 -12.58 -23.01 2.09
C GLY A 201 -13.15 -22.84 0.67
N GLN A 202 -12.84 -21.76 -0.03
CA GLN A 202 -13.24 -21.53 -1.43
C GLN A 202 -12.04 -21.47 -2.40
N ARG A 203 -10.82 -21.81 -1.91
CA ARG A 203 -9.57 -21.66 -2.66
C ARG A 203 -9.21 -22.86 -3.51
N TYR A 204 -9.83 -24.00 -3.23
CA TYR A 204 -9.53 -25.29 -3.88
C TYR A 204 -10.81 -26.05 -4.15
#